data_b925564b99bba124dfa2d4617a191f5a
#
_entry.id   b925564b99bba124dfa2d4617a191f5a
#
_cell.length_a   1.000
_cell.length_b   1.000
_cell.length_c   1.000
_cell.angle_alpha   90.00
_cell.angle_beta   90.00
_cell.angle_gamma   90.00
#
_symmetry.space_group_name_H-M   'P 1'
#
loop_
_entity.id
_entity.type
_entity.pdbx_description
1 polymer ?
#
loop_
_entity_poly.entity_id
_entity_poly.type
_entity_poly.pdbx_seq_one_letter_code
_entity_poly.pdbx_strand_id
1 'polypeptide(L)'
;KMPFFSTETAGMLFDDQFSGAQVTFGNQLKLTAEAGRWNLNSANKQSNLNDAAGKTDDDAANYQGIALNGTAGKLYGGAAYRHFNSNVFTQTKGFEKNTDEANIWSVGAGYKFDKNWNLYGAYAKNEKAEADATAHNIQLNYKGAQKANKGSWGAYTAYRYMGQNVAFAPTYETFLN
;
A
#
# COMPACT_ATOMS: atom_id res chain seq x y z
N LYS A 1 -17.80 4.93 3.78
CA LYS A 1 -16.39 4.82 3.41
C LYS A 1 -15.87 3.46 3.81
N MET A 2 -15.06 2.84 2.97
CA MET A 2 -14.42 1.55 3.19
C MET A 2 -12.95 1.76 3.56
N PRO A 3 -12.37 0.92 4.44
CA PRO A 3 -10.94 0.98 4.72
C PRO A 3 -10.14 0.63 3.46
N PHE A 4 -9.07 1.36 3.23
CA PHE A 4 -8.15 1.15 2.12
C PHE A 4 -6.75 0.89 2.68
N PHE A 5 -6.45 -0.36 2.94
CA PHE A 5 -5.19 -0.77 3.55
C PHE A 5 -4.52 -1.90 2.77
N SER A 6 -3.26 -1.70 2.39
CA SER A 6 -2.47 -2.71 1.69
C SER A 6 -1.89 -3.74 2.68
N THR A 7 -2.71 -4.70 3.09
CA THR A 7 -2.35 -5.72 4.09
C THR A 7 -1.13 -6.54 3.65
N GLU A 8 -1.05 -6.90 2.38
CA GLU A 8 0.05 -7.67 1.77
C GLU A 8 1.41 -6.95 1.85
N THR A 9 1.40 -5.64 2.00
CA THR A 9 2.61 -4.80 2.14
C THR A 9 2.69 -4.09 3.48
N ALA A 10 1.87 -4.49 4.45
CA ALA A 10 1.79 -3.90 5.80
C ALA A 10 1.59 -2.36 5.78
N GLY A 11 0.74 -1.87 4.86
CA GLY A 11 0.43 -0.44 4.72
C GLY A 11 1.50 0.38 3.97
N MET A 12 2.49 -0.26 3.35
CA MET A 12 3.54 0.45 2.61
C MET A 12 2.99 1.29 1.46
N LEU A 13 1.89 0.87 0.83
CA LEU A 13 1.31 1.53 -0.34
C LEU A 13 0.10 2.39 0.00
N PHE A 14 -0.82 1.85 0.79
CA PHE A 14 -2.12 2.44 1.09
C PHE A 14 -2.50 2.25 2.55
N ASP A 15 -2.81 3.36 3.20
CA ASP A 15 -3.42 3.43 4.52
C ASP A 15 -4.40 4.63 4.53
N ASP A 16 -5.61 4.40 4.04
CA ASP A 16 -6.60 5.43 3.80
C ASP A 16 -8.03 4.88 3.80
N GLN A 17 -8.95 5.59 3.18
CA GLN A 17 -10.34 5.21 2.97
C GLN A 17 -10.79 5.56 1.54
N PHE A 18 -11.63 4.72 0.95
CA PHE A 18 -12.31 5.01 -0.31
C PHE A 18 -13.84 4.96 -0.17
N SER A 19 -14.55 5.55 -1.11
CA SER A 19 -16.01 5.48 -1.19
C SER A 19 -16.41 4.40 -2.19
N GLY A 20 -17.06 3.32 -1.72
CA GLY A 20 -17.39 2.20 -2.59
C GLY A 20 -17.85 0.97 -1.83
N ALA A 21 -17.58 -0.18 -2.41
CA ALA A 21 -17.90 -1.49 -1.86
C ALA A 21 -16.63 -2.36 -1.70
N GLN A 22 -16.64 -3.18 -0.69
CA GLN A 22 -15.60 -4.17 -0.39
C GLN A 22 -16.27 -5.47 0.02
N VAL A 23 -15.81 -6.58 -0.53
CA VAL A 23 -16.27 -7.94 -0.19
C VAL A 23 -15.06 -8.81 0.10
N THR A 24 -15.10 -9.52 1.22
CA THR A 24 -14.03 -10.45 1.62
C THR A 24 -14.59 -11.85 1.83
N PHE A 25 -13.91 -12.83 1.26
CA PHE A 25 -14.23 -14.26 1.37
C PHE A 25 -13.05 -15.02 1.98
N GLY A 26 -13.38 -16.10 2.70
CA GLY A 26 -12.40 -17.02 3.26
C GLY A 26 -12.02 -16.75 4.70
N ASN A 27 -11.24 -17.65 5.28
CA ASN A 27 -10.80 -17.62 6.68
C ASN A 27 -9.27 -17.52 6.78
N GLN A 28 -8.55 -18.62 6.62
CA GLN A 28 -7.09 -18.65 6.64
C GLN A 28 -6.48 -17.99 5.39
N LEU A 29 -7.12 -18.18 4.25
CA LEU A 29 -6.85 -17.49 3.00
C LEU A 29 -8.03 -16.58 2.70
N LYS A 30 -7.80 -15.28 2.63
CA LYS A 30 -8.82 -14.26 2.41
C LYS A 30 -8.63 -13.62 1.05
N LEU A 31 -9.68 -13.69 0.24
CA LEU A 31 -9.79 -12.96 -1.03
C LEU A 31 -10.67 -11.74 -0.80
N THR A 32 -10.14 -10.55 -1.09
CA THR A 32 -10.86 -9.28 -1.00
C THR A 32 -11.00 -8.66 -2.39
N ALA A 33 -12.22 -8.28 -2.77
CA ALA A 33 -12.51 -7.51 -3.97
C ALA A 33 -13.06 -6.14 -3.57
N GLU A 34 -12.61 -5.11 -4.25
CA GLU A 34 -12.90 -3.72 -3.94
C GLU A 34 -13.23 -2.94 -5.21
N ALA A 35 -14.20 -2.01 -5.13
CA ALA A 35 -14.47 -1.07 -6.20
C ALA A 35 -15.09 0.22 -5.65
N GLY A 36 -14.70 1.36 -6.23
CA GLY A 36 -15.23 2.64 -5.80
C GLY A 36 -14.48 3.85 -6.35
N ARG A 37 -14.51 4.93 -5.60
CA ARG A 37 -13.78 6.17 -5.89
C ARG A 37 -12.88 6.53 -4.73
N TRP A 38 -11.69 6.99 -5.06
CA TRP A 38 -10.66 7.40 -4.11
C TRP A 38 -10.19 8.83 -4.42
N ASN A 39 -10.23 9.69 -3.42
CA ASN A 39 -9.76 11.08 -3.55
C ASN A 39 -8.23 11.11 -3.57
N LEU A 40 -7.65 11.84 -4.53
CA LEU A 40 -6.20 11.99 -4.70
C LEU A 40 -5.66 13.32 -4.13
N ASN A 41 -6.56 14.21 -3.69
CA ASN A 41 -6.22 15.53 -3.16
C ASN A 41 -6.43 15.58 -1.64
N SER A 42 -5.49 15.07 -0.88
CA SER A 42 -5.51 15.13 0.59
C SER A 42 -4.11 14.99 1.18
N ALA A 43 -3.94 15.45 2.40
CA ALA A 43 -2.64 15.58 3.07
C ALA A 43 -1.88 14.25 3.29
N ASN A 44 -2.58 13.11 3.27
CA ASN A 44 -1.98 11.78 3.41
C ASN A 44 -1.51 11.17 2.08
N LYS A 45 -1.63 11.90 0.96
CA LYS A 45 -1.13 11.48 -0.35
C LYS A 45 0.28 12.00 -0.59
N GLN A 46 0.97 11.39 -1.53
CA GLN A 46 2.25 11.90 -2.02
C GLN A 46 2.08 13.29 -2.65
N SER A 47 3.06 14.16 -2.48
CA SER A 47 2.99 15.55 -2.93
C SER A 47 2.77 15.70 -4.43
N ASN A 48 3.39 14.83 -5.25
CA ASN A 48 3.21 14.86 -6.70
C ASN A 48 1.77 14.57 -7.15
N LEU A 49 1.04 13.72 -6.41
CA LEU A 49 -0.39 13.46 -6.65
C LEU A 49 -1.24 14.66 -6.26
N ASN A 50 -0.98 15.27 -5.10
CA ASN A 50 -1.68 16.48 -4.67
C ASN A 50 -1.48 17.63 -5.64
N ASP A 51 -0.24 17.85 -6.10
CA ASP A 51 0.09 18.89 -7.08
C ASP A 51 -0.61 18.67 -8.43
N ALA A 52 -0.70 17.41 -8.87
CA ALA A 52 -1.40 17.03 -10.09
C ALA A 52 -2.92 17.17 -9.94
N ALA A 53 -3.48 16.72 -8.81
CA ALA A 53 -4.91 16.81 -8.52
C ALA A 53 -5.39 18.26 -8.49
N GLY A 54 -4.59 19.20 -7.99
CA GLY A 54 -4.91 20.64 -8.02
C GLY A 54 -4.96 21.28 -9.41
N LYS A 55 -4.58 20.54 -10.46
CA LYS A 55 -4.58 21.00 -11.87
C LYS A 55 -5.70 20.36 -12.69
N THR A 56 -6.56 19.56 -12.09
CA THR A 56 -7.66 18.86 -12.76
C THR A 56 -9.01 19.23 -12.13
N ASP A 57 -10.07 19.19 -12.92
CA ASP A 57 -11.43 19.46 -12.44
C ASP A 57 -11.99 18.31 -11.58
N ASP A 58 -11.49 17.09 -11.78
CA ASP A 58 -11.81 15.89 -10.98
C ASP A 58 -10.55 15.37 -10.32
N ASP A 59 -10.49 15.50 -9.01
CA ASP A 59 -9.35 15.12 -8.16
C ASP A 59 -9.46 13.71 -7.58
N ALA A 60 -10.39 12.89 -8.08
CA ALA A 60 -10.59 11.51 -7.64
C ALA A 60 -10.27 10.50 -8.74
N ALA A 61 -9.91 9.29 -8.31
CA ALA A 61 -9.73 8.13 -9.17
C ALA A 61 -10.89 7.15 -9.03
N ASN A 62 -11.32 6.55 -10.14
CA ASN A 62 -12.05 5.29 -10.10
C ASN A 62 -11.09 4.18 -9.69
N TYR A 63 -11.50 3.34 -8.76
CA TYR A 63 -10.68 2.33 -8.13
C TYR A 63 -11.31 0.94 -8.23
N GLN A 64 -10.48 -0.05 -8.55
CA GLN A 64 -10.82 -1.46 -8.51
C GLN A 64 -9.61 -2.24 -8.01
N GLY A 65 -9.84 -3.18 -7.10
CA GLY A 65 -8.76 -3.96 -6.52
C GLY A 65 -9.17 -5.39 -6.19
N ILE A 66 -8.18 -6.25 -6.21
CA ILE A 66 -8.27 -7.62 -5.72
C ILE A 66 -7.03 -7.94 -4.90
N ALA A 67 -7.22 -8.53 -3.73
CA ALA A 67 -6.14 -8.89 -2.82
C ALA A 67 -6.35 -10.28 -2.24
N LEU A 68 -5.27 -11.04 -2.13
CA LEU A 68 -5.23 -12.35 -1.50
C LEU A 68 -4.25 -12.30 -0.34
N ASN A 69 -4.69 -12.60 0.87
CA ASN A 69 -3.87 -12.63 2.07
C ASN A 69 -4.14 -13.90 2.87
N GLY A 70 -3.11 -14.46 3.47
CA GLY A 70 -3.28 -15.65 4.26
C GLY A 70 -2.10 -16.01 5.15
N THR A 71 -2.31 -17.05 5.95
CA THR A 71 -1.33 -17.63 6.86
C THR A 71 -1.30 -19.14 6.71
N ALA A 72 -0.08 -19.71 6.75
CA ALA A 72 0.17 -21.15 6.73
C ALA A 72 1.25 -21.47 7.77
N GLY A 73 0.83 -21.84 8.99
CA GLY A 73 1.75 -22.05 10.11
C GLY A 73 2.45 -20.76 10.49
N LYS A 74 3.78 -20.75 10.36
CA LYS A 74 4.65 -19.59 10.66
C LYS A 74 4.78 -18.63 9.47
N LEU A 75 4.40 -19.06 8.27
CA LEU A 75 4.43 -18.25 7.06
C LEU A 75 3.13 -17.46 6.93
N TYR A 76 3.22 -16.19 6.57
CA TYR A 76 2.08 -15.33 6.21
C TYR A 76 2.43 -14.44 5.04
N GLY A 77 1.43 -13.94 4.34
CA GLY A 77 1.67 -13.04 3.24
C GLY A 77 0.47 -12.88 2.33
N GLY A 78 0.70 -12.23 1.21
CA GLY A 78 -0.33 -11.98 0.24
C GLY A 78 0.18 -11.35 -1.04
N ALA A 79 -0.76 -11.15 -1.95
CA ALA A 79 -0.55 -10.44 -3.20
C ALA A 79 -1.80 -9.63 -3.53
N ALA A 80 -1.63 -8.53 -4.24
CA ALA A 80 -2.76 -7.71 -4.69
C ALA A 80 -2.49 -7.10 -6.05
N TYR A 81 -3.58 -6.79 -6.75
CA TYR A 81 -3.59 -5.98 -7.96
C TYR A 81 -4.63 -4.88 -7.82
N ARG A 82 -4.23 -3.64 -8.06
CA ARG A 82 -5.07 -2.46 -7.93
C ARG A 82 -4.99 -1.61 -9.17
N HIS A 83 -6.15 -1.31 -9.74
CA HIS A 83 -6.31 -0.46 -10.91
C HIS A 83 -6.98 0.84 -10.52
N PHE A 84 -6.42 1.95 -11.00
CA PHE A 84 -6.94 3.29 -10.83
C PHE A 84 -7.07 3.96 -12.19
N ASN A 85 -8.13 4.74 -12.38
CA ASN A 85 -8.32 5.59 -13.55
C ASN A 85 -8.64 7.01 -13.11
N SER A 86 -7.84 7.98 -13.54
CA SER A 86 -8.02 9.40 -13.24
C SER A 86 -7.23 10.29 -14.19
N ASN A 87 -7.80 11.42 -14.58
CA ASN A 87 -7.08 12.47 -15.31
C ASN A 87 -5.90 13.07 -14.52
N VAL A 88 -5.89 12.92 -13.20
CA VAL A 88 -4.78 13.34 -12.33
C VAL A 88 -3.44 12.71 -12.79
N PHE A 89 -3.44 11.46 -13.22
CA PHE A 89 -2.22 10.77 -13.65
C PHE A 89 -1.61 11.37 -14.92
N THR A 90 -2.42 11.97 -15.79
CA THR A 90 -1.92 12.67 -16.99
C THR A 90 -1.07 13.90 -16.63
N GLN A 91 -1.27 14.45 -15.43
CA GLN A 91 -0.55 15.61 -14.90
C GLN A 91 0.52 15.22 -13.85
N THR A 92 0.63 13.94 -13.51
CA THR A 92 1.56 13.45 -12.48
C THR A 92 2.92 13.15 -13.10
N LYS A 93 3.95 13.80 -12.56
CA LYS A 93 5.33 13.59 -13.00
C LYS A 93 5.77 12.15 -12.73
N GLY A 94 6.40 11.52 -13.73
CA GLY A 94 6.94 10.17 -13.65
C GLY A 94 5.99 9.07 -14.11
N PHE A 95 4.76 9.39 -14.48
CA PHE A 95 3.86 8.48 -15.18
C PHE A 95 4.18 8.43 -16.68
N GLU A 96 3.76 7.36 -17.35
CA GLU A 96 3.82 7.26 -18.81
C GLU A 96 3.08 8.46 -19.43
N LYS A 97 3.57 8.93 -20.59
CA LYS A 97 2.99 10.08 -21.26
C LYS A 97 1.52 9.83 -21.64
N ASN A 98 0.67 10.77 -21.25
CA ASN A 98 -0.79 10.75 -21.52
C ASN A 98 -1.54 9.55 -20.91
N THR A 99 -0.98 8.85 -19.93
CA THR A 99 -1.75 7.82 -19.21
C THR A 99 -2.71 8.45 -18.21
N ASP A 100 -3.93 7.94 -18.14
CA ASP A 100 -4.93 8.23 -17.11
C ASP A 100 -5.12 7.06 -16.14
N GLU A 101 -4.21 6.08 -16.18
CA GLU A 101 -4.26 4.85 -15.41
C GLU A 101 -3.07 4.70 -14.47
N ALA A 102 -3.30 4.00 -13.36
CA ALA A 102 -2.28 3.41 -12.51
C ALA A 102 -2.62 1.95 -12.26
N ASN A 103 -1.67 1.06 -12.51
CA ASN A 103 -1.82 -0.38 -12.32
C ASN A 103 -0.73 -0.87 -11.39
N ILE A 104 -1.12 -1.18 -10.15
CA ILE A 104 -0.19 -1.52 -9.08
C ILE A 104 -0.39 -2.97 -8.67
N TRP A 105 0.63 -3.78 -8.86
CA TRP A 105 0.71 -5.09 -8.25
C TRP A 105 1.67 -5.09 -7.08
N SER A 106 1.39 -5.92 -6.08
CA SER A 106 2.18 -6.00 -4.86
C SER A 106 2.17 -7.41 -4.30
N VAL A 107 3.28 -7.77 -3.67
CA VAL A 107 3.43 -9.02 -2.94
C VAL A 107 4.13 -8.76 -1.62
N GLY A 108 3.81 -9.54 -0.60
CA GLY A 108 4.50 -9.51 0.66
C GLY A 108 4.46 -10.87 1.34
N ALA A 109 5.50 -11.19 2.08
CA ALA A 109 5.58 -12.41 2.86
C ALA A 109 6.37 -12.20 4.13
N GLY A 110 5.97 -12.90 5.19
CA GLY A 110 6.66 -12.88 6.46
C GLY A 110 6.77 -14.26 7.07
N TYR A 111 7.77 -14.46 7.90
CA TYR A 111 8.01 -15.69 8.61
C TYR A 111 8.23 -15.42 10.10
N LYS A 112 7.45 -16.08 10.95
CA LYS A 112 7.58 -16.04 12.40
C LYS A 112 8.51 -17.17 12.85
N PHE A 113 9.76 -16.86 13.12
CA PHE A 113 10.73 -17.86 13.61
C PHE A 113 10.28 -18.45 14.95
N ASP A 114 9.86 -17.57 15.85
CA ASP A 114 9.27 -17.89 17.14
C ASP A 114 8.36 -16.72 17.61
N LYS A 115 7.95 -16.74 18.88
CA LYS A 115 7.13 -15.68 19.50
C LYS A 115 7.83 -14.30 19.58
N ASN A 116 9.15 -14.26 19.39
CA ASN A 116 9.96 -13.05 19.56
C ASN A 116 10.48 -12.50 18.23
N TRP A 117 10.71 -13.33 17.21
CA TRP A 117 11.35 -12.94 15.95
C TRP A 117 10.44 -13.15 14.75
N ASN A 118 10.39 -12.14 13.91
CA ASN A 118 9.63 -12.14 12.67
C ASN A 118 10.41 -11.39 11.58
N LEU A 119 10.59 -12.01 10.43
CA LEU A 119 11.14 -11.39 9.23
C LEU A 119 10.03 -11.18 8.21
N TYR A 120 9.97 -10.00 7.62
CA TYR A 120 8.95 -9.61 6.66
C TYR A 120 9.59 -8.90 5.46
N GLY A 121 9.08 -9.17 4.26
CA GLY A 121 9.48 -8.48 3.04
C GLY A 121 8.27 -8.20 2.15
N ALA A 122 8.33 -7.09 1.40
CA ALA A 122 7.32 -6.70 0.45
C ALA A 122 7.93 -6.02 -0.78
N TYR A 123 7.26 -6.16 -1.91
CA TYR A 123 7.60 -5.48 -3.16
C TYR A 123 6.33 -5.05 -3.89
N ALA A 124 6.40 -3.91 -4.57
CA ALA A 124 5.31 -3.40 -5.39
C ALA A 124 5.83 -2.64 -6.59
N LYS A 125 5.02 -2.61 -7.66
CA LYS A 125 5.30 -1.86 -8.88
C LYS A 125 4.02 -1.28 -9.48
N ASN A 126 4.12 -0.03 -9.96
CA ASN A 126 3.13 0.59 -10.83
C ASN A 126 3.58 0.45 -12.30
N GLU A 127 2.84 -0.32 -13.09
CA GLU A 127 3.15 -0.59 -14.49
C GLU A 127 2.99 0.64 -15.41
N LYS A 128 2.29 1.68 -14.94
CA LYS A 128 2.00 2.91 -15.69
C LYS A 128 2.90 4.10 -15.31
N ALA A 129 3.92 3.86 -14.51
CA ALA A 129 4.91 4.87 -14.17
C ALA A 129 6.30 4.49 -14.69
N GLU A 130 7.03 5.47 -15.20
CA GLU A 130 8.39 5.33 -15.71
C GLU A 130 9.46 5.67 -14.67
N ALA A 131 9.10 6.50 -13.68
CA ALA A 131 9.98 6.92 -12.60
C ALA A 131 9.29 6.73 -11.23
N ASP A 132 10.08 6.38 -10.20
CA ASP A 132 9.59 6.14 -8.83
C ASP A 132 8.42 5.14 -8.77
N ALA A 133 8.48 4.14 -9.65
CA ALA A 133 7.40 3.19 -9.92
C ALA A 133 7.44 1.95 -9.03
N THR A 134 8.45 1.81 -8.18
CA THR A 134 8.66 0.64 -7.33
C THR A 134 8.72 1.00 -5.85
N ALA A 135 8.31 0.07 -5.00
CA ALA A 135 8.50 0.14 -3.56
C ALA A 135 8.91 -1.23 -3.04
N HIS A 136 9.78 -1.24 -2.04
CA HIS A 136 10.17 -2.48 -1.36
C HIS A 136 10.51 -2.22 0.11
N ASN A 137 10.30 -3.24 0.91
CA ASN A 137 10.60 -3.23 2.33
C ASN A 137 11.12 -4.60 2.76
N ILE A 138 12.14 -4.60 3.60
CA ILE A 138 12.55 -5.76 4.37
C ILE A 138 12.70 -5.34 5.82
N GLN A 139 12.09 -6.08 6.75
CA GLN A 139 12.00 -5.71 8.15
C GLN A 139 12.18 -6.93 9.05
N LEU A 140 13.08 -6.81 10.02
CA LEU A 140 13.24 -7.77 11.09
C LEU A 140 12.68 -7.18 12.38
N ASN A 141 11.74 -7.88 13.00
CA ASN A 141 11.12 -7.49 14.25
C ASN A 141 11.57 -8.41 15.38
N TYR A 142 11.83 -7.82 16.53
CA TYR A 142 12.06 -8.51 17.78
C TYR A 142 11.05 -8.09 18.84
N LYS A 143 10.27 -9.03 19.34
CA LYS A 143 9.20 -8.82 20.33
C LYS A 143 8.15 -7.76 19.84
N GLY A 144 7.45 -7.17 20.78
CA GLY A 144 6.50 -6.08 20.59
C GLY A 144 6.06 -5.52 21.94
N ALA A 145 5.98 -4.20 22.05
CA ALA A 145 5.42 -3.55 23.23
C ALA A 145 3.91 -3.82 23.32
N GLN A 146 3.41 -4.14 24.52
CA GLN A 146 2.01 -4.41 24.79
C GLN A 146 1.51 -3.50 25.92
N LYS A 147 0.44 -2.76 25.66
CA LYS A 147 -0.16 -1.83 26.66
C LYS A 147 -0.52 -2.52 27.98
N ALA A 148 -0.98 -3.77 27.92
CA ALA A 148 -1.38 -4.55 29.10
C ALA A 148 -0.19 -5.10 29.91
N ASN A 149 1.02 -5.04 29.38
CA ASN A 149 2.22 -5.59 29.99
C ASN A 149 3.26 -4.49 30.25
N LYS A 150 3.21 -3.91 31.45
CA LYS A 150 4.13 -2.85 31.85
C LYS A 150 5.58 -3.31 31.78
N GLY A 151 6.44 -2.53 31.12
CA GLY A 151 7.84 -2.87 30.90
C GLY A 151 8.09 -3.73 29.67
N SER A 152 7.06 -4.11 28.91
CA SER A 152 7.26 -4.77 27.62
C SER A 152 7.89 -3.80 26.61
N TRP A 153 8.80 -4.33 25.78
CA TRP A 153 9.50 -3.57 24.75
C TRP A 153 9.66 -4.41 23.49
N GLY A 154 9.88 -3.74 22.39
CA GLY A 154 10.18 -4.35 21.13
C GLY A 154 11.15 -3.48 20.35
N ALA A 155 11.82 -4.09 19.38
CA ALA A 155 12.73 -3.42 18.46
C ALA A 155 12.49 -3.93 17.05
N TYR A 156 12.75 -3.10 16.06
CA TYR A 156 12.80 -3.54 14.67
C TYR A 156 13.91 -2.81 13.93
N THR A 157 14.41 -3.45 12.88
CA THR A 157 15.23 -2.82 11.86
C THR A 157 14.58 -3.03 10.50
N ALA A 158 14.61 -2.02 9.65
CA ALA A 158 14.01 -2.09 8.33
C ALA A 158 14.86 -1.35 7.31
N TYR A 159 14.94 -1.91 6.12
CA TYR A 159 15.34 -1.20 4.91
C TYR A 159 14.11 -1.01 4.03
N ARG A 160 13.81 0.23 3.67
CA ARG A 160 12.57 0.59 2.97
C ARG A 160 12.84 1.62 1.90
N TYR A 161 12.30 1.37 0.71
CA TYR A 161 12.23 2.32 -0.38
C TYR A 161 10.78 2.43 -0.85
N MET A 162 10.27 3.63 -0.96
CA MET A 162 8.88 3.88 -1.37
C MET A 162 8.86 4.93 -2.48
N GLY A 163 8.76 4.48 -3.72
CA GLY A 163 8.58 5.36 -4.87
C GLY A 163 7.24 6.09 -4.80
N GLN A 164 7.25 7.40 -5.06
CA GLN A 164 6.03 8.24 -4.94
C GLN A 164 4.94 7.87 -5.96
N ASN A 165 5.29 7.21 -7.06
CA ASN A 165 4.36 6.79 -8.10
C ASN A 165 3.83 5.35 -7.92
N VAL A 166 4.03 4.75 -6.75
CA VAL A 166 3.47 3.46 -6.36
C VAL A 166 2.93 3.48 -4.93
N ALA A 167 3.62 4.08 -3.98
CA ALA A 167 3.18 4.25 -2.61
C ALA A 167 2.40 5.57 -2.47
N PHE A 168 1.15 5.57 -2.88
CA PHE A 168 0.35 6.80 -3.00
C PHE A 168 -0.08 7.38 -1.66
N ALA A 169 -0.37 6.53 -0.67
CA ALA A 169 -0.81 6.94 0.66
C ALA A 169 -0.26 5.98 1.73
N PRO A 170 1.06 5.94 1.92
CA PRO A 170 1.69 4.98 2.84
C PRO A 170 1.41 5.33 4.30
N THR A 171 1.40 4.29 5.16
CA THR A 171 1.42 4.44 6.63
C THR A 171 2.67 5.17 7.11
N TYR A 172 3.79 4.96 6.42
CA TYR A 172 5.09 5.48 6.82
C TYR A 172 5.35 6.84 6.22
N GLU A 173 5.93 7.75 7.01
CA GLU A 173 6.39 9.03 6.51
C GLU A 173 7.51 8.83 5.48
N THR A 174 7.38 9.48 4.34
CA THR A 174 8.42 9.52 3.31
C THR A 174 9.19 10.81 3.43
N PHE A 175 10.48 10.73 3.73
CA PHE A 175 11.35 11.87 3.57
C PHE A 175 11.66 12.02 2.07
N LEU A 176 11.04 12.99 1.44
CA LEU A 176 11.36 13.36 0.08
C LEU A 176 12.67 14.16 0.12
N ASN A 177 13.71 13.63 -0.50
CA ASN A 177 14.92 14.40 -0.83
C ASN A 177 14.75 15.07 -2.19
#